data_df76e244e481733f7630aaa99f06c8d3
#
_entry.id   df76e244e481733f7630aaa99f06c8d3
#
_cell.length_a   1.000
_cell.length_b   1.000
_cell.length_c   1.000
_cell.angle_alpha   90.00
_cell.angle_beta   90.00
_cell.angle_gamma   90.00
#
_symmetry.space_group_name_H-M   'P 1'
#
loop_
_entity.id
_entity.type
_entity.pdbx_description
1 polymer ?
#
loop_
_entity_poly.entity_id
_entity_poly.type
_entity_poly.pdbx_seq_one_letter_code
_entity_poly.pdbx_strand_id
1 'polypeptide(L)'
;MTLRTYPQGVPCWIDTEQPDVDGAAEFYAGLFGWTFEDVMPPGSPGRYLIARLDGQDVAGLGSGQDGTPAWNTYVAVEDADAAVPRLVAAGASLLAAPADAGEGGRSAALVDPEGAAFRLWQAKRRLGAQVANQPGAWNFSDLHTPNPEAAKAFYGQAFGWQVDDIGYGLMVRSPGYGDHLEATIDPGIRTRQSTFAAPSGFEDAIAWIVAGASDKPPHWHVTFTVADRDQTVADAERLGAHVLGQADTGWTREALIRDPQGAEFSASQFTPPNG
;
A
#
# COMPACT_ATOMS: atom_id res chain seq x y z
N MET A 1 -23.40 -2.60 -5.95
CA MET A 1 -22.01 -3.05 -5.99
C MET A 1 -21.62 -3.47 -4.59
N THR A 2 -21.01 -4.63 -4.38
CA THR A 2 -20.50 -5.04 -3.07
C THR A 2 -19.23 -4.21 -2.78
N LEU A 3 -19.16 -3.62 -1.59
CA LEU A 3 -17.98 -2.86 -1.19
C LEU A 3 -16.86 -3.80 -0.75
N ARG A 4 -15.62 -3.43 -1.08
CA ARG A 4 -14.44 -4.12 -0.58
C ARG A 4 -14.24 -3.83 0.90
N THR A 5 -14.05 -4.89 1.67
CA THR A 5 -13.73 -4.85 3.09
C THR A 5 -12.40 -5.54 3.35
N TYR A 6 -11.78 -5.21 4.48
CA TYR A 6 -10.47 -5.72 4.84
C TYR A 6 -10.52 -6.36 6.23
N PRO A 7 -10.25 -7.66 6.35
CA PRO A 7 -10.09 -8.31 7.66
C PRO A 7 -8.97 -7.67 8.47
N GLN A 8 -9.02 -7.87 9.80
CA GLN A 8 -7.96 -7.42 10.68
C GLN A 8 -6.60 -7.97 10.25
N GLY A 9 -5.59 -7.11 10.25
CA GLY A 9 -4.22 -7.46 9.86
C GLY A 9 -3.96 -7.36 8.36
N VAL A 10 -4.94 -7.06 7.53
CA VAL A 10 -4.73 -6.91 6.08
C VAL A 10 -4.41 -5.44 5.76
N PRO A 11 -3.38 -5.14 4.95
CA PRO A 11 -3.16 -3.80 4.41
C PRO A 11 -4.40 -3.33 3.63
N CYS A 12 -4.89 -2.12 3.94
CA CYS A 12 -6.21 -1.69 3.50
C CYS A 12 -6.25 -0.33 2.83
N TRP A 13 -5.24 0.50 3.04
CA TRP A 13 -5.19 1.86 2.52
C TRP A 13 -3.76 2.33 2.35
N ILE A 14 -3.57 3.25 1.42
CA ILE A 14 -2.33 3.99 1.24
C ILE A 14 -2.62 5.47 1.13
N ASP A 15 -1.72 6.30 1.62
CA ASP A 15 -1.73 7.73 1.36
C ASP A 15 -0.31 8.30 1.30
N THR A 16 -0.20 9.55 0.84
CA THR A 16 1.03 10.33 0.96
C THR A 16 0.71 11.74 1.43
N GLU A 17 1.58 12.30 2.25
CA GLU A 17 1.50 13.69 2.68
C GLU A 17 2.48 14.52 1.86
N GLN A 18 1.97 15.55 1.17
CA GLN A 18 2.70 16.33 0.18
C GLN A 18 2.72 17.81 0.58
N PRO A 19 3.85 18.53 0.41
CA PRO A 19 3.91 19.97 0.67
C PRO A 19 2.96 20.78 -0.22
N ASP A 20 2.84 20.41 -1.50
CA ASP A 20 1.89 20.95 -2.46
C ASP A 20 0.88 19.86 -2.87
N VAL A 21 -0.24 19.80 -2.13
CA VAL A 21 -1.27 18.78 -2.36
C VAL A 21 -1.99 18.96 -3.71
N ASP A 22 -2.09 20.19 -4.22
CA ASP A 22 -2.71 20.45 -5.52
C ASP A 22 -1.79 20.00 -6.67
N GLY A 23 -0.50 20.32 -6.60
CA GLY A 23 0.48 19.82 -7.56
C GLY A 23 0.60 18.29 -7.55
N ALA A 24 0.51 17.66 -6.38
CA ALA A 24 0.45 16.21 -6.28
C ALA A 24 -0.82 15.65 -6.93
N ALA A 25 -1.98 16.26 -6.70
CA ALA A 25 -3.23 15.85 -7.32
C ALA A 25 -3.18 15.97 -8.86
N GLU A 26 -2.59 17.04 -9.39
CA GLU A 26 -2.39 17.20 -10.85
C GLU A 26 -1.47 16.10 -11.40
N PHE A 27 -0.36 15.79 -10.72
CA PHE A 27 0.56 14.74 -11.12
C PHE A 27 -0.13 13.38 -11.19
N TYR A 28 -0.79 12.94 -10.10
CA TYR A 28 -1.43 11.63 -10.05
C TYR A 28 -2.69 11.55 -10.91
N ALA A 29 -3.42 12.65 -11.14
CA ALA A 29 -4.48 12.73 -12.13
C ALA A 29 -3.94 12.48 -13.54
N GLY A 30 -2.83 13.13 -13.90
CA GLY A 30 -2.19 12.95 -15.19
C GLY A 30 -1.59 11.56 -15.41
N LEU A 31 -1.08 10.94 -14.35
CA LEU A 31 -0.39 9.64 -14.42
C LEU A 31 -1.37 8.46 -14.39
N PHE A 32 -2.34 8.47 -13.46
CA PHE A 32 -3.24 7.35 -13.22
C PHE A 32 -4.70 7.60 -13.58
N GLY A 33 -5.03 8.83 -14.03
CA GLY A 33 -6.40 9.21 -14.35
C GLY A 33 -7.27 9.40 -13.11
N TRP A 34 -6.68 9.66 -11.95
CA TRP A 34 -7.45 9.84 -10.71
C TRP A 34 -8.24 11.14 -10.72
N THR A 35 -9.38 11.10 -10.05
CA THR A 35 -10.16 12.28 -9.64
C THR A 35 -10.08 12.43 -8.13
N PHE A 36 -10.30 13.65 -7.61
CA PHE A 36 -10.07 13.94 -6.19
C PHE A 36 -11.29 14.60 -5.54
N GLU A 37 -11.54 14.26 -4.29
CA GLU A 37 -12.52 14.91 -3.43
C GLU A 37 -11.85 15.33 -2.12
N ASP A 38 -11.90 16.62 -1.81
CA ASP A 38 -11.44 17.11 -0.50
C ASP A 38 -12.49 16.77 0.56
N VAL A 39 -12.07 16.02 1.57
CA VAL A 39 -12.96 15.52 2.64
C VAL A 39 -12.78 16.26 3.96
N MET A 40 -11.89 17.26 3.98
CA MET A 40 -11.70 18.09 5.16
C MET A 40 -12.83 19.12 5.29
N PRO A 41 -13.29 19.39 6.52
CA PRO A 41 -14.27 20.47 6.75
C PRO A 41 -13.75 21.82 6.26
N PRO A 42 -14.62 22.70 5.75
CA PRO A 42 -14.21 24.04 5.37
C PRO A 42 -13.51 24.79 6.51
N GLY A 43 -12.34 25.37 6.22
CA GLY A 43 -11.53 26.10 7.22
C GLY A 43 -10.59 25.23 8.02
N SER A 44 -10.46 23.95 7.72
CA SER A 44 -9.43 23.10 8.30
C SER A 44 -8.02 23.60 7.98
N PRO A 45 -7.03 23.41 8.87
CA PRO A 45 -5.65 23.89 8.67
C PRO A 45 -4.90 23.14 7.57
N GLY A 46 -5.43 22.04 7.06
CA GLY A 46 -4.86 21.22 6.00
C GLY A 46 -5.95 20.62 5.12
N ARG A 47 -5.52 19.98 4.05
CA ARG A 47 -6.40 19.27 3.11
C ARG A 47 -6.13 17.78 3.16
N TYR A 48 -7.16 16.99 2.90
CA TYR A 48 -7.02 15.56 2.66
C TYR A 48 -7.94 15.17 1.51
N LEU A 49 -7.32 14.84 0.39
CA LEU A 49 -8.00 14.47 -0.84
C LEU A 49 -8.12 12.95 -0.92
N ILE A 50 -9.32 12.46 -1.14
CA ILE A 50 -9.54 11.07 -1.54
C ILE A 50 -9.38 10.98 -3.05
N ALA A 51 -8.41 10.19 -3.48
CA ALA A 51 -8.19 9.82 -4.86
C ALA A 51 -9.17 8.72 -5.27
N ARG A 52 -9.78 8.87 -6.45
CA ARG A 52 -10.72 7.90 -7.01
C ARG A 52 -10.37 7.51 -8.43
N LEU A 53 -10.47 6.24 -8.70
CA LEU A 53 -10.42 5.66 -10.04
C LEU A 53 -11.82 5.12 -10.37
N ASP A 54 -12.41 5.59 -11.47
CA ASP A 54 -13.78 5.26 -11.87
C ASP A 54 -14.82 5.46 -10.74
N GLY A 55 -14.63 6.53 -9.95
CA GLY A 55 -15.50 6.90 -8.84
C GLY A 55 -15.33 6.07 -7.55
N GLN A 56 -14.35 5.17 -7.51
CA GLN A 56 -14.06 4.31 -6.36
C GLN A 56 -12.75 4.75 -5.65
N ASP A 57 -12.75 4.78 -4.32
CA ASP A 57 -11.62 5.23 -3.51
C ASP A 57 -10.39 4.31 -3.72
N VAL A 58 -9.22 4.88 -4.02
CA VAL A 58 -7.97 4.14 -4.30
C VAL A 58 -6.81 4.54 -3.40
N ALA A 59 -6.70 5.81 -3.01
CA ALA A 59 -5.60 6.34 -2.20
C ALA A 59 -5.99 7.68 -1.55
N GLY A 60 -5.12 8.19 -0.67
CA GLY A 60 -5.24 9.53 -0.08
C GLY A 60 -4.05 10.44 -0.42
N LEU A 61 -4.32 11.75 -0.56
CA LEU A 61 -3.30 12.79 -0.58
C LEU A 61 -3.58 13.79 0.53
N GLY A 62 -2.67 13.89 1.50
CA GLY A 62 -2.75 14.85 2.60
C GLY A 62 -1.81 16.03 2.42
N SER A 63 -2.13 17.16 3.04
CA SER A 63 -1.18 18.27 3.20
C SER A 63 -0.13 17.88 4.24
N GLY A 64 1.15 17.86 3.84
CA GLY A 64 2.32 17.70 4.70
C GLY A 64 3.11 19.00 4.78
N GLN A 65 3.83 19.24 5.88
CA GLN A 65 4.61 20.48 6.05
C GLN A 65 6.12 20.26 6.07
N ASP A 66 6.60 19.12 6.56
CA ASP A 66 8.02 18.88 6.79
C ASP A 66 8.47 17.49 6.34
N GLY A 67 9.65 17.42 5.75
CA GLY A 67 10.33 16.19 5.35
C GLY A 67 10.14 15.81 3.88
N THR A 68 10.79 14.71 3.49
CA THR A 68 10.60 14.13 2.16
C THR A 68 9.30 13.34 2.15
N PRO A 69 8.38 13.63 1.21
CA PRO A 69 7.14 12.87 1.09
C PRO A 69 7.41 11.37 0.92
N ALA A 70 6.55 10.57 1.52
CA ALA A 70 6.58 9.12 1.38
C ALA A 70 5.16 8.57 1.35
N TRP A 71 4.98 7.44 0.69
CA TRP A 71 3.74 6.69 0.73
C TRP A 71 3.65 5.91 2.05
N ASN A 72 2.53 6.06 2.74
CA ASN A 72 2.21 5.33 3.97
C ASN A 72 1.34 4.12 3.66
N THR A 73 1.57 3.04 4.39
CA THR A 73 0.74 1.83 4.33
C THR A 73 -0.05 1.68 5.62
N TYR A 74 -1.34 1.45 5.50
CA TYR A 74 -2.25 1.23 6.62
C TYR A 74 -2.68 -0.22 6.70
N VAL A 75 -2.66 -0.76 7.91
CA VAL A 75 -3.15 -2.10 8.24
C VAL A 75 -4.50 -2.00 8.94
N ALA A 76 -5.48 -2.75 8.48
CA ALA A 76 -6.82 -2.79 9.06
C ALA A 76 -6.79 -3.36 10.48
N VAL A 77 -7.49 -2.72 11.39
CA VAL A 77 -7.72 -3.19 12.76
C VAL A 77 -9.18 -2.98 13.16
N GLU A 78 -9.71 -3.87 13.99
CA GLU A 78 -11.07 -3.72 14.52
C GLU A 78 -11.17 -2.61 15.57
N ASP A 79 -10.10 -2.42 16.36
CA ASP A 79 -10.00 -1.40 17.42
C ASP A 79 -8.57 -0.88 17.50
N ALA A 80 -8.36 0.37 17.11
CA ALA A 80 -7.04 1.01 17.11
C ALA A 80 -6.51 1.24 18.54
N ASP A 81 -7.38 1.57 19.50
CA ASP A 81 -6.98 1.80 20.89
C ASP A 81 -6.54 0.48 21.57
N ALA A 82 -7.19 -0.63 21.26
CA ALA A 82 -6.79 -1.94 21.75
C ALA A 82 -5.57 -2.51 21.01
N ALA A 83 -5.38 -2.18 19.72
CA ALA A 83 -4.27 -2.67 18.92
C ALA A 83 -2.94 -2.05 19.33
N VAL A 84 -2.89 -0.73 19.58
CA VAL A 84 -1.64 0.00 19.89
C VAL A 84 -0.89 -0.60 21.09
N PRO A 85 -1.49 -0.82 22.27
CA PRO A 85 -0.75 -1.42 23.40
C PRO A 85 -0.18 -2.80 23.08
N ARG A 86 -0.89 -3.62 22.30
CA ARG A 86 -0.42 -4.98 21.91
C ARG A 86 0.80 -4.88 20.99
N LEU A 87 0.77 -3.95 20.02
CA LEU A 87 1.87 -3.73 19.08
C LEU A 87 3.11 -3.16 19.79
N VAL A 88 2.91 -2.23 20.73
CA VAL A 88 4.01 -1.71 21.56
C VAL A 88 4.62 -2.82 22.43
N ALA A 89 3.79 -3.69 23.02
CA ALA A 89 4.28 -4.84 23.77
C ALA A 89 5.03 -5.85 22.89
N ALA A 90 4.72 -5.92 21.59
CA ALA A 90 5.45 -6.72 20.60
C ALA A 90 6.74 -6.04 20.10
N GLY A 91 7.03 -4.80 20.50
CA GLY A 91 8.27 -4.09 20.18
C GLY A 91 8.12 -2.88 19.26
N ALA A 92 6.90 -2.53 18.82
CA ALA A 92 6.70 -1.31 18.03
C ALA A 92 6.86 -0.05 18.91
N SER A 93 7.22 1.06 18.25
CA SER A 93 7.22 2.39 18.85
C SER A 93 6.03 3.21 18.34
N LEU A 94 5.36 3.95 19.24
CA LEU A 94 4.23 4.79 18.89
C LEU A 94 4.73 6.13 18.33
N LEU A 95 4.28 6.49 17.11
CA LEU A 95 4.51 7.82 16.52
C LEU A 95 3.33 8.76 16.75
N ALA A 96 2.10 8.26 16.53
CA ALA A 96 0.88 9.03 16.78
C ALA A 96 -0.17 8.13 17.43
N ALA A 97 -0.74 8.60 18.53
CA ALA A 97 -1.80 7.90 19.24
C ALA A 97 -3.07 7.77 18.38
N PRO A 98 -3.93 6.76 18.67
CA PRO A 98 -5.20 6.62 17.97
C PRO A 98 -6.02 7.91 18.00
N ALA A 99 -6.39 8.40 16.83
CA ALA A 99 -7.19 9.61 16.66
C ALA A 99 -8.26 9.42 15.57
N ASP A 100 -9.39 10.08 15.75
CA ASP A 100 -10.44 10.05 14.73
C ASP A 100 -10.04 10.83 13.47
N ALA A 101 -10.16 10.18 12.32
CA ALA A 101 -10.05 10.78 11.00
C ALA A 101 -11.45 11.12 10.48
N GLY A 102 -12.12 12.02 11.21
CA GLY A 102 -13.52 12.38 10.97
C GLY A 102 -14.45 11.17 11.03
N GLU A 103 -15.46 11.17 10.17
CA GLU A 103 -16.40 10.05 10.04
C GLU A 103 -15.83 8.86 9.24
N GLY A 104 -14.66 9.03 8.62
CA GLY A 104 -14.01 7.99 7.80
C GLY A 104 -13.57 6.79 8.61
N GLY A 105 -12.94 7.05 9.76
CA GLY A 105 -12.38 6.00 10.60
C GLY A 105 -11.56 6.55 11.76
N ARG A 106 -10.69 5.70 12.30
CA ARG A 106 -9.74 6.04 13.35
C ARG A 106 -8.37 5.49 12.97
N SER A 107 -7.32 6.27 13.12
CA SER A 107 -5.97 5.90 12.72
C SER A 107 -4.96 6.09 13.84
N ALA A 108 -3.87 5.32 13.79
CA ALA A 108 -2.68 5.50 14.61
C ALA A 108 -1.44 5.31 13.73
N ALA A 109 -0.30 5.86 14.15
CA ALA A 109 0.97 5.63 13.45
C ALA A 109 2.00 4.99 14.39
N LEU A 110 2.71 3.99 13.89
CA LEU A 110 3.72 3.25 14.62
C LEU A 110 4.97 3.07 13.75
N VAL A 111 6.05 2.67 14.42
CA VAL A 111 7.29 2.19 13.79
C VAL A 111 7.53 0.78 14.29
N ASP A 112 7.84 -0.14 13.40
CA ASP A 112 8.23 -1.50 13.77
C ASP A 112 9.61 -1.52 14.45
N PRO A 113 10.05 -2.65 15.03
CA PRO A 113 11.34 -2.72 15.74
C PRO A 113 12.56 -2.43 14.87
N GLU A 114 12.46 -2.55 13.54
CA GLU A 114 13.54 -2.30 12.59
C GLU A 114 13.56 -0.84 12.09
N GLY A 115 12.50 -0.06 12.34
CA GLY A 115 12.41 1.34 11.95
C GLY A 115 11.44 1.64 10.80
N ALA A 116 10.72 0.65 10.28
CA ALA A 116 9.74 0.87 9.22
C ALA A 116 8.43 1.44 9.82
N ALA A 117 8.05 2.63 9.36
CA ALA A 117 6.79 3.25 9.78
C ALA A 117 5.60 2.62 9.05
N PHE A 118 4.51 2.40 9.80
CA PHE A 118 3.23 1.94 9.27
C PHE A 118 2.09 2.57 10.06
N ARG A 119 0.89 2.52 9.49
CA ARG A 119 -0.30 3.09 10.13
C ARG A 119 -1.35 2.01 10.37
N LEU A 120 -2.24 2.26 11.32
CA LEU A 120 -3.43 1.44 11.57
C LEU A 120 -4.65 2.17 11.05
N TRP A 121 -5.62 1.42 10.58
CA TRP A 121 -6.92 1.93 10.17
C TRP A 121 -8.05 1.11 10.80
N GLN A 122 -8.82 1.75 11.66
CA GLN A 122 -10.10 1.25 12.14
C GLN A 122 -11.19 1.91 11.31
N ALA A 123 -11.77 1.16 10.39
CA ALA A 123 -12.74 1.67 9.44
C ALA A 123 -14.06 2.03 10.12
N LYS A 124 -14.65 3.15 9.72
CA LYS A 124 -16.04 3.53 9.97
C LYS A 124 -16.76 3.62 8.61
N ARG A 125 -16.91 4.84 8.05
CA ARG A 125 -17.51 5.02 6.71
C ARG A 125 -16.56 4.67 5.57
N ARG A 126 -15.23 4.83 5.75
CA ARG A 126 -14.23 4.51 4.73
C ARG A 126 -13.59 3.16 5.03
N LEU A 127 -13.92 2.20 4.19
CA LEU A 127 -13.55 0.80 4.39
C LEU A 127 -12.11 0.48 3.92
N GLY A 128 -11.42 1.44 3.32
CA GLY A 128 -10.15 1.26 2.64
C GLY A 128 -10.28 1.37 1.12
N ALA A 129 -9.22 1.01 0.40
CA ALA A 129 -9.19 1.06 -1.06
C ALA A 129 -10.28 0.16 -1.67
N GLN A 130 -11.11 0.72 -2.52
CA GLN A 130 -12.20 -0.03 -3.15
C GLN A 130 -11.74 -0.71 -4.44
N VAL A 131 -10.63 -0.23 -4.99
CA VAL A 131 -9.99 -0.79 -6.18
C VAL A 131 -8.53 -1.10 -5.85
N ALA A 132 -8.09 -2.31 -6.20
CA ALA A 132 -6.71 -2.77 -6.07
C ALA A 132 -6.38 -3.75 -7.21
N ASN A 133 -5.09 -3.93 -7.49
CA ASN A 133 -4.57 -4.92 -8.45
C ASN A 133 -5.06 -4.73 -9.90
N GLN A 134 -5.37 -3.48 -10.30
CA GLN A 134 -5.68 -3.15 -11.68
C GLN A 134 -4.97 -1.85 -12.07
N PRO A 135 -4.79 -1.57 -13.38
CA PRO A 135 -4.07 -0.38 -13.85
C PRO A 135 -4.58 0.91 -13.21
N GLY A 136 -3.66 1.70 -12.68
CA GLY A 136 -3.95 2.95 -11.96
C GLY A 136 -4.32 2.75 -10.48
N ALA A 137 -4.27 1.53 -9.95
CA ALA A 137 -4.57 1.25 -8.54
C ALA A 137 -3.38 0.61 -7.81
N TRP A 138 -3.42 0.71 -6.49
CA TRP A 138 -2.48 0.04 -5.60
C TRP A 138 -2.47 -1.47 -5.82
N ASN A 139 -1.26 -2.03 -5.84
CA ASN A 139 -1.03 -3.47 -5.95
C ASN A 139 -0.66 -4.04 -4.58
N PHE A 140 0.59 -3.78 -4.19
CA PHE A 140 1.15 -4.20 -2.90
C PHE A 140 1.87 -3.04 -2.21
N SER A 141 2.08 -3.22 -0.90
CA SER A 141 3.12 -2.52 -0.17
C SER A 141 4.16 -3.54 0.24
N ASP A 142 5.44 -3.25 -0.05
CA ASP A 142 6.55 -4.16 0.18
C ASP A 142 7.40 -3.64 1.34
N LEU A 143 7.73 -4.51 2.29
CA LEU A 143 8.62 -4.16 3.38
C LEU A 143 10.08 -4.36 2.96
N HIS A 144 10.81 -3.29 2.84
CA HIS A 144 12.26 -3.30 2.63
C HIS A 144 12.98 -3.34 3.97
N THR A 145 13.73 -4.43 4.24
CA THR A 145 14.46 -4.59 5.50
C THR A 145 15.74 -5.42 5.32
N PRO A 146 16.83 -5.06 6.04
CA PRO A 146 18.03 -5.91 6.09
C PRO A 146 17.85 -7.16 6.96
N ASN A 147 16.78 -7.23 7.77
CA ASN A 147 16.55 -8.32 8.71
C ASN A 147 15.15 -8.95 8.55
N PRO A 148 14.93 -9.76 7.50
CA PRO A 148 13.63 -10.39 7.25
C PRO A 148 13.12 -11.25 8.40
N GLU A 149 14.00 -11.89 9.15
CA GLU A 149 13.61 -12.76 10.27
C GLU A 149 13.04 -11.96 11.45
N ALA A 150 13.57 -10.77 11.73
CA ALA A 150 12.97 -9.87 12.72
C ALA A 150 11.61 -9.36 12.27
N ALA A 151 11.46 -9.00 10.99
CA ALA A 151 10.18 -8.61 10.41
C ALA A 151 9.15 -9.75 10.51
N LYS A 152 9.53 -10.97 10.13
CA LYS A 152 8.70 -12.18 10.28
C LYS A 152 8.21 -12.37 11.72
N ALA A 153 9.11 -12.26 12.69
CA ALA A 153 8.77 -12.44 14.10
C ALA A 153 7.79 -11.37 14.58
N PHE A 154 8.07 -10.10 14.26
CA PHE A 154 7.23 -8.98 14.67
C PHE A 154 5.84 -9.05 14.02
N TYR A 155 5.75 -9.08 12.69
CA TYR A 155 4.47 -9.04 11.98
C TYR A 155 3.66 -10.34 12.16
N GLY A 156 4.34 -11.49 12.35
CA GLY A 156 3.71 -12.74 12.73
C GLY A 156 3.02 -12.64 14.10
N GLN A 157 3.69 -12.05 15.10
CA GLN A 157 3.12 -11.82 16.43
C GLN A 157 2.03 -10.73 16.41
N ALA A 158 2.25 -9.66 15.67
CA ALA A 158 1.39 -8.47 15.62
C ALA A 158 0.05 -8.75 14.93
N PHE A 159 0.09 -9.41 13.77
CA PHE A 159 -1.05 -9.57 12.86
C PHE A 159 -1.32 -11.02 12.43
N GLY A 160 -0.52 -11.98 12.86
CA GLY A 160 -0.66 -13.37 12.45
C GLY A 160 -0.16 -13.65 11.02
N TRP A 161 0.66 -12.75 10.47
CA TRP A 161 1.18 -12.93 9.11
C TRP A 161 2.10 -14.13 9.00
N GLN A 162 2.01 -14.83 7.88
CA GLN A 162 2.90 -15.91 7.50
C GLN A 162 3.79 -15.46 6.35
N VAL A 163 5.05 -15.83 6.40
CA VAL A 163 6.02 -15.45 5.37
C VAL A 163 6.64 -16.71 4.78
N ASP A 164 6.42 -16.91 3.49
CA ASP A 164 6.94 -18.05 2.75
C ASP A 164 8.08 -17.60 1.84
N ASP A 165 9.20 -18.32 1.89
CA ASP A 165 10.23 -18.20 0.87
C ASP A 165 9.81 -19.07 -0.33
N ILE A 166 9.50 -18.39 -1.44
CA ILE A 166 9.08 -19.07 -2.67
C ILE A 166 10.21 -19.15 -3.70
N GLY A 167 11.47 -18.95 -3.25
CA GLY A 167 12.70 -19.12 -4.03
C GLY A 167 13.14 -17.86 -4.79
N TYR A 168 12.21 -16.95 -5.12
CA TYR A 168 12.52 -15.67 -5.76
C TYR A 168 11.98 -14.45 -4.97
N GLY A 169 11.39 -14.69 -3.80
CA GLY A 169 10.89 -13.63 -2.93
C GLY A 169 10.29 -14.19 -1.63
N LEU A 170 10.14 -13.30 -0.66
CA LEU A 170 9.48 -13.59 0.61
C LEU A 170 8.05 -13.08 0.55
N MET A 171 7.11 -13.98 0.29
CA MET A 171 5.69 -13.69 0.19
C MET A 171 5.06 -13.61 1.57
N VAL A 172 4.40 -12.50 1.86
CA VAL A 172 3.64 -12.29 3.10
C VAL A 172 2.18 -12.63 2.87
N ARG A 173 1.62 -13.51 3.68
CA ARG A 173 0.22 -13.93 3.62
C ARG A 173 -0.54 -13.59 4.90
N SER A 174 -1.82 -13.23 4.74
CA SER A 174 -2.80 -13.21 5.82
C SER A 174 -3.73 -14.41 5.64
N PRO A 175 -3.56 -15.49 6.44
CA PRO A 175 -4.33 -16.73 6.26
C PRO A 175 -5.85 -16.49 6.25
N GLY A 176 -6.53 -17.00 5.23
CA GLY A 176 -7.98 -16.84 5.04
C GLY A 176 -8.38 -15.57 4.29
N TYR A 177 -7.44 -14.73 3.85
CA TYR A 177 -7.79 -13.53 3.07
C TYR A 177 -8.36 -13.90 1.69
N GLY A 178 -7.83 -14.95 1.05
CA GLY A 178 -8.37 -15.48 -0.19
C GLY A 178 -9.81 -15.97 -0.06
N ASP A 179 -10.16 -16.64 1.05
CA ASP A 179 -11.55 -17.04 1.34
C ASP A 179 -12.45 -15.82 1.49
N HIS A 180 -11.97 -14.78 2.17
CA HIS A 180 -12.70 -13.53 2.30
C HIS A 180 -12.94 -12.87 0.92
N LEU A 181 -11.90 -12.78 0.07
CA LEU A 181 -12.02 -12.22 -1.27
C LEU A 181 -13.01 -13.01 -2.13
N GLU A 182 -12.91 -14.34 -2.12
CA GLU A 182 -13.81 -15.22 -2.88
C GLU A 182 -15.27 -15.09 -2.44
N ALA A 183 -15.49 -14.95 -1.14
CA ALA A 183 -16.84 -14.79 -0.57
C ALA A 183 -17.44 -13.39 -0.81
N THR A 184 -16.62 -12.37 -1.11
CA THR A 184 -17.08 -10.97 -1.15
C THR A 184 -16.99 -10.34 -2.54
N ILE A 185 -15.78 -10.04 -3.02
CA ILE A 185 -15.59 -9.18 -4.21
C ILE A 185 -14.94 -9.90 -5.38
N ASP A 186 -14.34 -11.07 -5.17
CA ASP A 186 -13.59 -11.79 -6.21
C ASP A 186 -13.87 -13.31 -6.19
N PRO A 187 -15.09 -13.74 -6.54
CA PRO A 187 -15.45 -15.17 -6.53
C PRO A 187 -14.59 -16.04 -7.46
N GLY A 188 -13.88 -15.42 -8.39
CA GLY A 188 -13.03 -16.13 -9.37
C GLY A 188 -11.53 -16.09 -9.06
N ILE A 189 -11.10 -15.61 -7.88
CA ILE A 189 -9.68 -15.38 -7.57
C ILE A 189 -8.82 -16.65 -7.80
N ARG A 190 -9.23 -17.78 -7.23
CA ARG A 190 -8.47 -19.04 -7.36
C ARG A 190 -8.45 -19.58 -8.80
N THR A 191 -9.60 -19.50 -9.50
CA THR A 191 -9.69 -19.90 -10.91
C THR A 191 -8.77 -19.04 -11.77
N ARG A 192 -8.77 -17.72 -11.58
CA ARG A 192 -7.88 -16.81 -12.32
C ARG A 192 -6.41 -17.07 -12.00
N GLN A 193 -6.07 -17.28 -10.73
CA GLN A 193 -4.70 -17.56 -10.33
C GLN A 193 -4.18 -18.91 -10.83
N SER A 194 -5.04 -19.90 -11.05
CA SER A 194 -4.66 -21.18 -11.63
C SER A 194 -4.32 -21.11 -13.13
N THR A 195 -4.63 -20.01 -13.83
CA THR A 195 -4.28 -19.82 -15.25
C THR A 195 -2.83 -19.42 -15.47
N PHE A 196 -2.13 -19.00 -14.44
CA PHE A 196 -0.69 -18.78 -14.42
C PHE A 196 -0.12 -19.52 -13.20
N ALA A 197 1.13 -19.94 -13.24
CA ALA A 197 1.75 -20.74 -12.19
C ALA A 197 1.97 -19.94 -10.88
N ALA A 198 0.88 -19.42 -10.30
CA ALA A 198 0.93 -18.70 -9.03
C ALA A 198 1.48 -19.61 -7.91
N PRO A 199 2.27 -19.08 -6.98
CA PRO A 199 2.69 -19.81 -5.80
C PRO A 199 1.48 -20.32 -5.00
N SER A 200 1.65 -21.45 -4.31
CA SER A 200 0.61 -21.95 -3.41
C SER A 200 0.27 -20.93 -2.33
N GLY A 201 -1.03 -20.67 -2.11
CA GLY A 201 -1.50 -19.70 -1.13
C GLY A 201 -1.38 -18.23 -1.60
N PHE A 202 -1.16 -17.99 -2.89
CA PHE A 202 -1.07 -16.63 -3.44
C PHE A 202 -2.38 -15.85 -3.29
N GLU A 203 -3.51 -16.51 -3.17
CA GLU A 203 -4.80 -15.90 -2.86
C GLU A 203 -4.82 -15.16 -1.51
N ASP A 204 -3.96 -15.57 -0.57
CA ASP A 204 -3.79 -14.96 0.74
C ASP A 204 -2.67 -13.89 0.76
N ALA A 205 -1.96 -13.66 -0.36
CA ALA A 205 -0.85 -12.72 -0.42
C ALA A 205 -1.31 -11.28 -0.19
N ILE A 206 -0.59 -10.57 0.69
CA ILE A 206 -0.91 -9.19 1.10
C ILE A 206 0.27 -8.23 0.97
N ALA A 207 1.49 -8.75 0.90
CA ALA A 207 2.73 -7.96 0.81
C ALA A 207 3.90 -8.85 0.40
N TRP A 208 5.05 -8.21 0.17
CA TRP A 208 6.33 -8.89 0.05
C TRP A 208 7.32 -8.33 1.07
N ILE A 209 8.32 -9.15 1.45
CA ILE A 209 9.50 -8.66 2.13
C ILE A 209 10.66 -8.67 1.15
N VAL A 210 11.22 -7.50 0.90
CA VAL A 210 12.42 -7.30 0.10
C VAL A 210 13.62 -7.29 1.02
N ALA A 211 14.34 -8.41 1.01
CA ALA A 211 15.53 -8.61 1.82
C ALA A 211 16.76 -7.99 1.14
N GLY A 212 17.59 -7.31 1.90
CA GLY A 212 18.88 -6.83 1.40
C GLY A 212 19.34 -5.53 2.07
N ALA A 213 20.63 -5.26 1.92
CA ALA A 213 21.18 -3.96 2.29
C ALA A 213 20.66 -2.92 1.29
N SER A 214 19.82 -2.03 1.76
CA SER A 214 19.46 -0.81 1.03
C SER A 214 20.22 0.35 1.65
N ASP A 215 20.57 1.35 0.85
CA ASP A 215 21.10 2.61 1.36
C ASP A 215 20.07 3.41 2.17
N LYS A 216 18.82 2.93 2.18
CA LYS A 216 17.69 3.49 2.93
C LYS A 216 17.44 2.68 4.20
N PRO A 217 16.97 3.34 5.27
CA PRO A 217 16.46 2.63 6.44
C PRO A 217 15.28 1.72 6.08
N PRO A 218 14.94 0.74 6.94
CA PRO A 218 13.75 -0.08 6.75
C PRO A 218 12.50 0.77 6.51
N HIS A 219 11.70 0.39 5.51
CA HIS A 219 10.51 1.16 5.13
C HIS A 219 9.50 0.30 4.36
N TRP A 220 8.26 0.72 4.39
CA TRP A 220 7.22 0.25 3.49
C TRP A 220 7.28 1.01 2.18
N HIS A 221 7.24 0.28 1.07
CA HIS A 221 7.27 0.81 -0.29
C HIS A 221 5.98 0.44 -1.01
N VAL A 222 5.36 1.41 -1.69
CA VAL A 222 4.08 1.21 -2.39
C VAL A 222 4.32 0.92 -3.86
N THR A 223 3.61 -0.10 -4.37
CA THR A 223 3.62 -0.48 -5.78
C THR A 223 2.23 -0.29 -6.39
N PHE A 224 2.16 0.41 -7.52
CA PHE A 224 0.95 0.57 -8.33
C PHE A 224 0.98 -0.36 -9.54
N THR A 225 -0.16 -0.98 -9.85
CA THR A 225 -0.32 -1.70 -11.13
C THR A 225 -0.44 -0.71 -12.27
N VAL A 226 0.23 -0.99 -13.38
CA VAL A 226 0.10 -0.23 -14.62
C VAL A 226 -0.14 -1.16 -15.82
N ALA A 227 -0.82 -0.65 -16.84
CA ALA A 227 -1.09 -1.42 -18.06
C ALA A 227 0.16 -1.55 -18.94
N ASP A 228 0.99 -0.50 -18.99
CA ASP A 228 2.23 -0.42 -19.76
C ASP A 228 3.26 0.37 -18.97
N ARG A 229 4.35 -0.30 -18.56
CA ARG A 229 5.43 0.30 -17.77
C ARG A 229 6.16 1.39 -18.56
N ASP A 230 6.42 1.19 -19.84
CA ASP A 230 7.21 2.14 -20.63
C ASP A 230 6.41 3.40 -20.93
N GLN A 231 5.11 3.27 -21.19
CA GLN A 231 4.21 4.42 -21.34
C GLN A 231 4.09 5.19 -20.02
N THR A 232 3.94 4.46 -18.90
CA THR A 232 3.87 5.09 -17.55
C THR A 232 5.15 5.87 -17.23
N VAL A 233 6.31 5.33 -17.57
CA VAL A 233 7.61 6.01 -17.43
C VAL A 233 7.62 7.31 -18.24
N ALA A 234 7.26 7.26 -19.53
CA ALA A 234 7.23 8.44 -20.40
C ALA A 234 6.24 9.52 -19.88
N ASP A 235 5.09 9.09 -19.40
CA ASP A 235 4.09 10.00 -18.82
C ASP A 235 4.57 10.62 -17.51
N ALA A 236 5.19 9.84 -16.62
CA ALA A 236 5.74 10.31 -15.35
C ALA A 236 6.84 11.38 -15.59
N GLU A 237 7.78 11.13 -16.51
CA GLU A 237 8.82 12.09 -16.88
C GLU A 237 8.24 13.37 -17.46
N ARG A 238 7.23 13.27 -18.34
CA ARG A 238 6.53 14.42 -18.91
C ARG A 238 5.81 15.25 -17.84
N LEU A 239 5.35 14.62 -16.76
CA LEU A 239 4.70 15.24 -15.61
C LEU A 239 5.71 15.72 -14.55
N GLY A 240 7.01 15.62 -14.80
CA GLY A 240 8.06 16.16 -13.92
C GLY A 240 8.61 15.18 -12.88
N ALA A 241 8.27 13.91 -12.94
CA ALA A 241 8.84 12.88 -12.09
C ALA A 241 10.23 12.44 -12.55
N HIS A 242 10.95 11.75 -11.69
CA HIS A 242 12.26 11.16 -11.98
C HIS A 242 12.17 9.64 -11.93
N VAL A 243 12.60 8.96 -13.00
CA VAL A 243 12.75 7.51 -13.02
C VAL A 243 14.11 7.14 -12.41
N LEU A 244 14.08 6.42 -11.30
CA LEU A 244 15.26 6.05 -10.53
C LEU A 244 15.87 4.73 -10.99
N GLY A 245 15.03 3.86 -11.59
CA GLY A 245 15.47 2.58 -12.10
C GLY A 245 14.34 1.82 -12.78
N GLN A 246 14.70 0.83 -13.57
CA GLN A 246 13.77 -0.09 -14.22
C GLN A 246 14.33 -1.50 -14.09
N ALA A 247 13.42 -2.48 -13.90
CA ALA A 247 13.78 -3.89 -13.82
C ALA A 247 12.68 -4.73 -14.48
N ASP A 248 13.12 -5.79 -15.17
CA ASP A 248 12.22 -6.79 -15.72
C ASP A 248 12.49 -8.11 -14.98
N THR A 249 11.43 -8.70 -14.44
CA THR A 249 11.45 -10.03 -13.79
C THR A 249 10.81 -11.05 -14.71
N GLY A 250 10.71 -12.31 -14.27
CA GLY A 250 9.93 -13.32 -14.98
C GLY A 250 8.41 -13.09 -14.93
N TRP A 251 7.94 -12.14 -14.10
CA TRP A 251 6.52 -11.90 -13.82
C TRP A 251 6.08 -10.46 -14.04
N THR A 252 6.98 -9.51 -13.92
CA THR A 252 6.67 -8.08 -13.94
C THR A 252 7.72 -7.30 -14.73
N ARG A 253 7.29 -6.17 -15.28
CA ARG A 253 8.15 -5.09 -15.73
C ARG A 253 7.92 -3.90 -14.81
N GLU A 254 8.96 -3.42 -14.16
CA GLU A 254 8.84 -2.44 -13.08
C GLU A 254 9.64 -1.17 -13.37
N ALA A 255 9.18 -0.06 -12.82
CA ALA A 255 9.91 1.19 -12.77
C ALA A 255 9.79 1.80 -11.37
N LEU A 256 10.93 2.15 -10.77
CA LEU A 256 11.00 2.94 -9.55
C LEU A 256 10.94 4.41 -9.93
N ILE A 257 9.92 5.11 -9.46
CA ILE A 257 9.61 6.49 -9.83
C ILE A 257 9.60 7.35 -8.56
N ARG A 258 10.19 8.55 -8.65
CA ARG A 258 10.07 9.59 -7.65
C ARG A 258 9.20 10.71 -8.23
N ASP A 259 8.09 11.02 -7.57
CA ASP A 259 7.20 12.09 -7.99
C ASP A 259 7.89 13.48 -7.92
N PRO A 260 7.28 14.54 -8.45
CA PRO A 260 7.89 15.87 -8.46
C PRO A 260 8.24 16.46 -7.08
N GLN A 261 7.64 15.94 -6.00
CA GLN A 261 7.85 16.42 -4.64
C GLN A 261 8.72 15.48 -3.80
N GLY A 262 9.06 14.29 -4.31
CA GLY A 262 10.02 13.39 -3.70
C GLY A 262 9.47 12.06 -3.21
N ALA A 263 8.15 11.81 -3.26
CA ALA A 263 7.59 10.52 -2.89
C ALA A 263 7.96 9.45 -3.92
N GLU A 264 8.43 8.31 -3.43
CA GLU A 264 8.84 7.19 -4.27
C GLU A 264 7.79 6.08 -4.26
N PHE A 265 7.58 5.49 -5.44
CA PHE A 265 6.71 4.34 -5.65
C PHE A 265 7.19 3.51 -6.82
N SER A 266 6.77 2.25 -6.89
CA SER A 266 6.97 1.41 -8.08
C SER A 266 5.72 1.38 -8.95
N ALA A 267 5.94 1.45 -10.28
CA ALA A 267 4.94 1.14 -11.30
C ALA A 267 5.23 -0.26 -11.83
N SER A 268 4.30 -1.19 -11.67
CA SER A 268 4.49 -2.61 -12.00
C SER A 268 3.47 -3.06 -13.04
N GLN A 269 3.97 -3.50 -14.19
CA GLN A 269 3.20 -4.14 -15.25
C GLN A 269 3.30 -5.65 -15.09
N PHE A 270 2.18 -6.33 -14.91
CA PHE A 270 2.14 -7.79 -14.82
C PHE A 270 2.34 -8.43 -16.20
N THR A 271 3.36 -9.24 -16.30
CA THR A 271 3.73 -9.97 -17.55
C THR A 271 4.04 -11.42 -17.19
N PRO A 272 3.02 -12.24 -16.88
CA PRO A 272 3.26 -13.62 -16.49
C PRO A 272 3.96 -14.39 -17.61
N PRO A 273 4.85 -15.34 -17.28
CA PRO A 273 5.44 -16.20 -18.28
C PRO A 273 4.33 -16.95 -19.02
N ASN A 274 4.45 -17.05 -20.31
CA ASN A 274 3.54 -17.87 -21.10
C ASN A 274 3.64 -19.31 -20.60
N GLY A 275 2.53 -19.85 -20.10
CA GLY A 275 2.41 -21.22 -19.64
C GLY A 275 2.53 -22.24 -20.76
#